data_84a18132d6279cad2a679858a7068f35
#
_entry.id   84a18132d6279cad2a679858a7068f35
#
_cell.length_a   1.000
_cell.length_b   1.000
_cell.length_c   1.000
_cell.angle_alpha   90.00
_cell.angle_beta   90.00
_cell.angle_gamma   90.00
#
_symmetry.space_group_name_H-M   'P 1'
#
loop_
_entity.id
_entity.type
_entity.pdbx_description
1 polymer ?
#
loop_
_entity_poly.entity_id
_entity_poly.type
_entity_poly.pdbx_seq_one_letter_code
_entity_poly.pdbx_strand_id
1 'polypeptide(L)'
;MCQKNVMLNRHLMEPAGGEVRVRLLDWLRHDLCTDADAEFGWTEDEVADLHDNTTIIIAADVCYDDDLTDALFRTLYRICNNLRLPCTTYLSIEKRLNFTLRHMDISCEAYNHFRHCLCEMQELRDGRTCFTVEQVAPSFPQCLLYERIEQLELWKVTAVPV
;
A
#
# COMPACT_ATOMS: atom_id res chain seq x y z
N MET A 1 -5.05 -6.64 -16.65
CA MET A 1 -6.25 -7.00 -15.85
C MET A 1 -6.89 -5.77 -15.22
N CYS A 2 -6.18 -4.91 -14.51
CA CYS A 2 -6.72 -3.69 -13.85
C CYS A 2 -7.53 -2.80 -14.81
N GLN A 3 -6.98 -2.47 -15.98
CA GLN A 3 -7.67 -1.63 -16.99
C GLN A 3 -9.03 -2.20 -17.39
N LYS A 4 -9.14 -3.52 -17.55
CA LYS A 4 -10.41 -4.18 -17.86
C LYS A 4 -11.42 -4.02 -16.73
N ASN A 5 -10.98 -4.14 -15.47
CA ASN A 5 -11.84 -3.96 -14.31
C ASN A 5 -12.33 -2.51 -14.19
N VAL A 6 -11.47 -1.53 -14.44
CA VAL A 6 -11.86 -0.10 -14.48
C VAL A 6 -12.93 0.13 -15.55
N MET A 7 -12.74 -0.39 -16.77
CA MET A 7 -13.71 -0.24 -17.85
C MET A 7 -15.08 -0.88 -17.51
N LEU A 8 -15.09 -2.06 -16.92
CA LEU A 8 -16.33 -2.76 -16.54
C LEU A 8 -17.11 -2.05 -15.44
N ASN A 9 -16.42 -1.33 -14.55
CA ASN A 9 -17.02 -0.64 -13.40
C ASN A 9 -17.12 0.89 -13.58
N ARG A 10 -16.92 1.41 -14.80
CA ARG A 10 -16.93 2.84 -15.09
C ARG A 10 -18.24 3.52 -14.64
N HIS A 11 -19.36 2.82 -14.80
CA HIS A 11 -20.69 3.31 -14.40
C HIS A 11 -20.83 3.59 -12.89
N LEU A 12 -19.96 3.02 -12.04
CA LEU A 12 -19.93 3.31 -10.60
C LEU A 12 -19.14 4.56 -10.26
N MET A 13 -18.20 4.95 -11.11
CA MET A 13 -17.27 6.08 -10.88
C MET A 13 -17.79 7.38 -11.48
N GLU A 14 -18.40 7.35 -12.67
CA GLU A 14 -18.92 8.53 -13.38
C GLU A 14 -19.90 9.38 -12.56
N PRO A 15 -20.87 8.80 -11.81
CA PRO A 15 -21.81 9.60 -11.02
C PRO A 15 -21.15 10.39 -9.90
N ALA A 16 -19.99 9.94 -9.40
CA ALA A 16 -19.23 10.60 -8.34
C ALA A 16 -18.24 11.65 -8.87
N GLY A 17 -18.09 11.79 -10.19
CA GLY A 17 -17.12 12.70 -10.82
C GLY A 17 -15.66 12.27 -10.62
N GLY A 18 -15.42 11.01 -10.18
CA GLY A 18 -14.10 10.47 -9.98
C GLY A 18 -13.45 9.99 -11.28
N GLU A 19 -12.15 10.12 -11.37
CA GLU A 19 -11.32 9.53 -12.43
C GLU A 19 -10.46 8.42 -11.86
N VAL A 20 -10.33 7.30 -12.59
CA VAL A 20 -9.43 6.20 -12.25
C VAL A 20 -8.44 5.99 -13.38
N ARG A 21 -7.17 6.13 -13.07
CA ARG A 21 -6.05 5.91 -13.99
C ARG A 21 -5.30 4.65 -13.57
N VAL A 22 -4.96 3.80 -14.53
CA VAL A 22 -4.12 2.62 -14.31
C VAL A 22 -2.70 2.96 -14.74
N ARG A 23 -1.74 2.82 -13.82
CA ARG A 23 -0.33 3.11 -14.06
C ARG A 23 0.55 1.98 -13.56
N LEU A 24 1.71 1.82 -14.19
CA LEU A 24 2.70 0.85 -13.78
C LEU A 24 3.42 1.34 -12.51
N LEU A 25 3.42 0.50 -11.47
CA LEU A 25 4.20 0.72 -10.26
C LEU A 25 5.00 -0.55 -9.97
N ASP A 26 6.27 -0.55 -10.38
CA ASP A 26 7.22 -1.62 -10.10
C ASP A 26 7.99 -1.29 -8.81
N TRP A 27 7.75 -2.05 -7.75
CA TRP A 27 8.39 -1.81 -6.44
C TRP A 27 9.89 -2.06 -6.45
N LEU A 28 10.40 -2.87 -7.38
CA LEU A 28 11.83 -3.14 -7.51
C LEU A 28 12.60 -2.01 -8.20
N ARG A 29 11.88 -1.10 -8.86
CA ARG A 29 12.48 0.09 -9.48
C ARG A 29 12.55 1.26 -8.50
N HIS A 30 13.54 2.14 -8.70
CA HIS A 30 13.73 3.32 -7.87
C HIS A 30 12.90 4.53 -8.31
N ASP A 31 12.32 4.48 -9.50
CA ASP A 31 11.57 5.56 -10.15
C ASP A 31 10.20 5.08 -10.62
N LEU A 32 9.31 6.03 -10.81
CA LEU A 32 8.08 5.81 -11.55
C LEU A 32 8.44 5.72 -13.04
N CYS A 33 7.84 4.74 -13.75
CA CYS A 33 8.09 4.57 -15.17
C CYS A 33 7.45 5.73 -15.96
N THR A 34 8.27 6.72 -16.34
CA THR A 34 7.85 7.88 -17.15
C THR A 34 8.16 7.71 -18.64
N ASP A 35 8.51 6.51 -19.07
CA ASP A 35 8.74 6.20 -20.49
C ASP A 35 7.41 6.31 -21.24
N ALA A 36 7.36 7.23 -22.22
CA ALA A 36 6.18 7.48 -23.03
C ALA A 36 5.77 6.28 -23.90
N ASP A 37 6.71 5.38 -24.21
CA ASP A 37 6.47 4.17 -25.00
C ASP A 37 6.02 2.98 -24.11
N ALA A 38 6.09 3.13 -22.79
CA ALA A 38 5.66 2.07 -21.88
C ALA A 38 4.14 2.03 -21.76
N GLU A 39 3.56 0.85 -21.95
CA GLU A 39 2.16 0.64 -21.64
C GLU A 39 1.91 0.94 -20.14
N PHE A 40 0.98 1.84 -19.84
CA PHE A 40 0.72 2.35 -18.48
C PHE A 40 1.86 3.15 -17.82
N GLY A 41 2.77 3.73 -18.61
CA GLY A 41 3.75 4.70 -18.13
C GLY A 41 3.08 5.93 -17.50
N TRP A 42 3.77 6.59 -16.58
CA TRP A 42 3.35 7.83 -15.96
C TRP A 42 3.70 9.02 -16.84
N THR A 43 2.84 10.02 -16.89
CA THR A 43 3.23 11.34 -17.41
C THR A 43 3.86 12.18 -16.29
N GLU A 44 4.63 13.21 -16.66
CA GLU A 44 5.21 14.14 -15.67
C GLU A 44 4.13 14.83 -14.84
N ASP A 45 3.01 15.22 -15.47
CA ASP A 45 1.87 15.83 -14.79
C ASP A 45 1.23 14.88 -13.77
N GLU A 46 1.14 13.58 -14.10
CA GLU A 46 0.60 12.58 -13.17
C GLU A 46 1.55 12.30 -11.99
N VAL A 47 2.84 12.34 -12.22
CA VAL A 47 3.84 12.26 -11.14
C VAL A 47 3.75 13.48 -10.23
N ALA A 48 3.57 14.68 -10.81
CA ALA A 48 3.36 15.91 -10.03
C ALA A 48 2.06 15.83 -9.23
N ASP A 49 0.95 15.38 -9.85
CA ASP A 49 -0.34 15.18 -9.19
C ASP A 49 -0.25 14.17 -8.03
N LEU A 50 0.47 13.05 -8.22
CA LEU A 50 0.75 12.09 -7.16
C LEU A 50 1.40 12.77 -5.96
N HIS A 51 2.45 13.57 -6.17
CA HIS A 51 3.20 14.19 -5.08
C HIS A 51 2.44 15.36 -4.43
N ASP A 52 1.66 16.10 -5.21
CA ASP A 52 0.99 17.31 -4.74
C ASP A 52 -0.34 17.01 -4.03
N ASN A 53 -1.04 15.95 -4.43
CA ASN A 53 -2.44 15.76 -4.05
C ASN A 53 -2.75 14.42 -3.37
N THR A 54 -1.81 13.48 -3.26
CA THR A 54 -2.08 12.19 -2.61
C THR A 54 -2.23 12.34 -1.11
N THR A 55 -3.39 11.94 -0.59
CA THR A 55 -3.71 11.93 0.84
C THR A 55 -4.04 10.55 1.39
N ILE A 56 -4.35 9.58 0.51
CA ILE A 56 -4.68 8.21 0.88
C ILE A 56 -3.97 7.23 -0.06
N ILE A 57 -3.36 6.20 0.52
CA ILE A 57 -2.81 5.04 -0.17
C ILE A 57 -3.51 3.79 0.39
N ILE A 58 -3.88 2.85 -0.46
CA ILE A 58 -4.52 1.60 -0.06
C ILE A 58 -3.75 0.44 -0.68
N ALA A 59 -3.36 -0.52 0.14
CA ALA A 59 -2.77 -1.77 -0.31
C ALA A 59 -3.35 -2.94 0.47
N ALA A 60 -3.81 -3.96 -0.24
CA ALA A 60 -4.47 -5.11 0.36
C ALA A 60 -3.82 -6.39 -0.15
N ASP A 61 -3.42 -7.25 0.81
CA ASP A 61 -2.93 -8.61 0.54
C ASP A 61 -1.74 -8.60 -0.44
N VAL A 62 -0.68 -7.85 -0.10
CA VAL A 62 0.48 -7.59 -0.95
C VAL A 62 1.81 -8.05 -0.34
N CYS A 63 1.81 -8.62 0.87
CA CYS A 63 3.02 -9.01 1.61
C CYS A 63 3.08 -10.53 1.76
N TYR A 64 3.71 -11.21 0.80
CA TYR A 64 3.86 -12.68 0.77
C TYR A 64 5.32 -13.15 0.75
N ASP A 65 6.19 -12.31 0.28
CA ASP A 65 7.61 -12.54 0.07
C ASP A 65 8.39 -11.41 0.72
N ASP A 66 9.48 -11.73 1.41
CA ASP A 66 10.22 -10.76 2.22
C ASP A 66 10.87 -9.69 1.34
N ASP A 67 11.49 -10.07 0.21
CA ASP A 67 12.15 -9.14 -0.70
C ASP A 67 11.14 -8.17 -1.35
N LEU A 68 9.95 -8.68 -1.72
CA LEU A 68 8.87 -7.86 -2.26
C LEU A 68 8.23 -6.98 -1.20
N THR A 69 8.12 -7.45 0.04
CA THR A 69 7.65 -6.65 1.17
C THR A 69 8.59 -5.49 1.45
N ASP A 70 9.90 -5.74 1.47
CA ASP A 70 10.91 -4.68 1.59
C ASP A 70 10.83 -3.67 0.44
N ALA A 71 10.65 -4.15 -0.78
CA ALA A 71 10.51 -3.29 -1.96
C ALA A 71 9.25 -2.41 -1.88
N LEU A 72 8.12 -2.96 -1.39
CA LEU A 72 6.90 -2.21 -1.13
C LEU A 72 7.13 -1.11 -0.10
N PHE A 73 7.74 -1.43 1.05
CA PHE A 73 7.99 -0.45 2.11
C PHE A 73 8.97 0.64 1.67
N ARG A 74 10.02 0.30 0.92
CA ARG A 74 10.90 1.29 0.27
C ARG A 74 10.14 2.20 -0.69
N THR A 75 9.20 1.65 -1.45
CA THR A 75 8.38 2.42 -2.38
C THR A 75 7.43 3.36 -1.64
N LEU A 76 6.75 2.88 -0.60
CA LEU A 76 5.90 3.70 0.27
C LEU A 76 6.69 4.84 0.90
N TYR A 77 7.86 4.55 1.46
CA TYR A 77 8.75 5.56 2.02
C TYR A 77 9.12 6.64 0.99
N ARG A 78 9.54 6.24 -0.22
CA ARG A 78 9.90 7.19 -1.29
C ARG A 78 8.72 8.05 -1.73
N ILE A 79 7.54 7.46 -1.91
CA ILE A 79 6.34 8.23 -2.24
C ILE A 79 6.05 9.21 -1.11
N CYS A 80 5.92 8.76 0.13
CA CYS A 80 5.57 9.60 1.27
C CYS A 80 6.57 10.76 1.49
N ASN A 81 7.87 10.56 1.27
CA ASN A 81 8.88 11.60 1.41
C ASN A 81 8.84 12.69 0.33
N ASN A 82 8.11 12.47 -0.75
CA ASN A 82 7.91 13.44 -1.81
C ASN A 82 6.50 14.06 -1.82
N LEU A 83 5.61 13.61 -0.92
CA LEU A 83 4.28 14.20 -0.80
C LEU A 83 4.32 15.56 -0.13
N ARG A 84 3.51 16.48 -0.62
CA ARG A 84 3.30 17.81 -0.02
C ARG A 84 2.29 17.80 1.13
N LEU A 85 1.39 16.84 1.11
CA LEU A 85 0.30 16.73 2.08
C LEU A 85 0.50 15.54 3.01
N PRO A 86 -0.02 15.60 4.25
CA PRO A 86 -0.11 14.42 5.09
C PRO A 86 -0.88 13.31 4.37
N CYS A 87 -0.33 12.09 4.44
CA CYS A 87 -0.90 10.93 3.77
C CYS A 87 -1.17 9.80 4.75
N THR A 88 -2.30 9.12 4.56
CA THR A 88 -2.65 7.93 5.32
C THR A 88 -2.60 6.72 4.41
N THR A 89 -1.75 5.75 4.74
CA THR A 89 -1.69 4.44 4.06
C THR A 89 -2.46 3.41 4.87
N TYR A 90 -3.41 2.73 4.24
CA TYR A 90 -4.11 1.57 4.79
C TYR A 90 -3.54 0.29 4.19
N LEU A 91 -3.06 -0.60 5.05
CA LEU A 91 -2.51 -1.91 4.68
C LEU A 91 -3.41 -3.00 5.28
N SER A 92 -4.04 -3.80 4.43
CA SER A 92 -4.79 -4.99 4.85
C SER A 92 -3.96 -6.23 4.60
N ILE A 93 -3.77 -7.06 5.60
CA ILE A 93 -2.98 -8.28 5.55
C ILE A 93 -3.71 -9.44 6.24
N GLU A 94 -3.60 -10.62 5.65
CA GLU A 94 -4.02 -11.86 6.27
C GLU A 94 -2.83 -12.52 6.97
N LYS A 95 -2.95 -12.74 8.28
CA LYS A 95 -1.96 -13.51 9.06
C LYS A 95 -2.09 -15.00 8.73
N ARG A 96 -1.38 -15.43 7.69
CA ARG A 96 -1.38 -16.82 7.24
C ARG A 96 -0.48 -17.67 8.13
N LEU A 97 -1.08 -18.66 8.76
CA LEU A 97 -0.37 -19.65 9.57
C LEU A 97 0.01 -20.83 8.68
N ASN A 98 1.31 -21.01 8.44
CA ASN A 98 1.83 -22.09 7.63
C ASN A 98 2.62 -23.06 8.49
N PHE A 99 2.38 -24.36 8.30
CA PHE A 99 3.25 -25.38 8.92
C PHE A 99 4.57 -25.44 8.16
N THR A 100 5.68 -25.19 8.86
CA THR A 100 7.01 -25.25 8.26
C THR A 100 7.72 -26.52 8.67
N LEU A 101 8.20 -27.28 7.69
CA LEU A 101 9.01 -28.48 7.93
C LEU A 101 10.35 -28.14 8.57
N ARG A 102 10.86 -26.93 8.38
CA ARG A 102 12.14 -26.46 8.92
C ARG A 102 12.16 -26.42 10.45
N HIS A 103 11.04 -26.00 11.04
CA HIS A 103 10.90 -25.86 12.49
C HIS A 103 9.93 -26.88 13.09
N MET A 104 9.28 -27.71 12.26
CA MET A 104 8.23 -28.65 12.65
C MET A 104 7.12 -27.96 13.46
N ASP A 105 6.84 -26.70 13.13
CA ASP A 105 5.89 -25.84 13.85
C ASP A 105 5.11 -24.93 12.88
N ILE A 106 4.06 -24.31 13.41
CA ILE A 106 3.27 -23.32 12.70
C ILE A 106 3.98 -21.97 12.78
N SER A 107 4.27 -21.38 11.63
CA SER A 107 4.88 -20.06 11.54
C SER A 107 4.06 -19.12 10.64
N CYS A 108 4.30 -17.82 10.82
CA CYS A 108 3.73 -16.76 10.00
C CYS A 108 4.86 -15.80 9.55
N GLU A 109 5.89 -16.35 8.89
CA GLU A 109 7.14 -15.64 8.57
C GLU A 109 6.86 -14.33 7.81
N ALA A 110 6.10 -14.37 6.73
CA ALA A 110 5.75 -13.17 5.96
C ALA A 110 5.04 -12.09 6.80
N TYR A 111 4.13 -12.49 7.72
CA TYR A 111 3.49 -11.55 8.65
C TYR A 111 4.49 -10.97 9.65
N ASN A 112 5.41 -11.79 10.18
CA ASN A 112 6.42 -11.32 11.11
C ASN A 112 7.37 -10.32 10.43
N HIS A 113 7.77 -10.60 9.19
CA HIS A 113 8.57 -9.68 8.38
C HIS A 113 7.83 -8.36 8.10
N PHE A 114 6.57 -8.43 7.69
CA PHE A 114 5.72 -7.25 7.54
C PHE A 114 5.65 -6.38 8.82
N ARG A 115 5.49 -7.02 9.99
CA ARG A 115 5.49 -6.32 11.27
C ARG A 115 6.83 -5.65 11.58
N HIS A 116 7.92 -6.29 11.20
CA HIS A 116 9.26 -5.72 11.31
C HIS A 116 9.40 -4.46 10.45
N CYS A 117 9.00 -4.52 9.18
CA CYS A 117 9.01 -3.37 8.28
C CYS A 117 8.15 -2.19 8.80
N LEU A 118 7.00 -2.47 9.42
CA LEU A 118 6.18 -1.43 10.07
C LEU A 118 6.91 -0.75 11.23
N CYS A 119 7.60 -1.53 12.08
CA CYS A 119 8.38 -0.98 13.19
C CYS A 119 9.54 -0.12 12.68
N GLU A 120 10.29 -0.61 11.70
CA GLU A 120 11.39 0.16 11.08
C GLU A 120 10.89 1.47 10.48
N MET A 121 9.76 1.45 9.76
CA MET A 121 9.16 2.66 9.19
C MET A 121 8.78 3.67 10.27
N GLN A 122 8.22 3.22 11.39
CA GLN A 122 7.86 4.09 12.51
C GLN A 122 9.10 4.71 13.20
N GLU A 123 10.23 4.01 13.18
CA GLU A 123 11.49 4.45 13.79
C GLU A 123 12.33 5.38 12.90
N LEU A 124 11.98 5.51 11.62
CA LEU A 124 12.71 6.37 10.69
C LEU A 124 12.75 7.83 11.19
N ARG A 125 13.93 8.40 11.16
CA ARG A 125 14.24 9.79 11.61
C ARG A 125 15.16 10.48 10.60
N ASP A 126 14.67 10.67 9.39
CA ASP A 126 15.45 11.35 8.34
C ASP A 126 15.23 12.88 8.29
N GLY A 127 14.33 13.40 9.13
CA GLY A 127 13.99 14.83 9.21
C GLY A 127 13.10 15.32 8.06
N ARG A 128 12.57 14.44 7.22
CA ARG A 128 11.68 14.79 6.11
C ARG A 128 10.23 14.43 6.37
N THR A 129 10.00 13.24 6.88
CA THR A 129 8.65 12.71 7.14
C THR A 129 8.62 11.99 8.48
N CYS A 130 7.58 12.22 9.23
CA CYS A 130 7.30 11.50 10.47
C CYS A 130 6.23 10.43 10.19
N PHE A 131 6.53 9.18 10.56
CA PHE A 131 5.62 8.06 10.39
C PHE A 131 5.02 7.64 11.73
N THR A 132 3.71 7.44 11.76
CA THR A 132 2.99 6.86 12.89
C THR A 132 2.23 5.62 12.42
N VAL A 133 2.39 4.51 13.14
CA VAL A 133 1.80 3.21 12.79
C VAL A 133 0.80 2.81 13.87
N GLU A 134 -0.40 2.42 13.47
CA GLU A 134 -1.44 1.92 14.37
C GLU A 134 -2.21 0.75 13.74
N GLN A 135 -2.57 -0.22 14.53
CA GLN A 135 -3.50 -1.27 14.12
C GLN A 135 -4.93 -0.78 14.28
N VAL A 136 -5.71 -0.88 13.21
CA VAL A 136 -7.12 -0.46 13.22
C VAL A 136 -7.98 -1.60 13.76
N ALA A 137 -8.72 -1.34 14.83
CA ALA A 137 -9.65 -2.34 15.36
C ALA A 137 -10.77 -2.65 14.34
N PRO A 138 -11.17 -3.92 14.17
CA PRO A 138 -12.17 -4.33 13.17
C PRO A 138 -13.62 -4.01 13.58
N SER A 139 -13.83 -2.93 14.34
CA SER A 139 -15.15 -2.51 14.88
C SER A 139 -15.91 -1.55 13.97
N PHE A 140 -15.35 -1.18 12.81
CA PHE A 140 -16.02 -0.28 11.87
C PHE A 140 -17.25 -0.94 11.24
N PRO A 141 -18.31 -0.16 10.87
CA PRO A 141 -19.51 -0.69 10.20
C PRO A 141 -19.17 -1.36 8.87
N GLN A 142 -19.82 -2.46 8.58
CA GLN A 142 -19.71 -3.12 7.28
C GLN A 142 -20.67 -2.47 6.27
N CYS A 143 -20.11 -1.97 5.18
CA CYS A 143 -20.90 -1.48 4.03
C CYS A 143 -21.33 -2.63 3.11
N LEU A 144 -20.56 -3.71 3.06
CA LEU A 144 -20.83 -4.91 2.30
C LEU A 144 -20.86 -6.12 3.24
N LEU A 145 -21.65 -7.13 2.90
CA LEU A 145 -21.69 -8.37 3.66
C LEU A 145 -20.44 -9.21 3.32
N TYR A 146 -19.60 -9.44 4.30
CA TYR A 146 -18.44 -10.34 4.22
C TYR A 146 -18.14 -10.92 5.60
N GLU A 147 -17.51 -12.07 5.64
CA GLU A 147 -17.05 -12.69 6.88
C GLU A 147 -15.80 -11.97 7.40
N ARG A 148 -15.83 -11.55 8.67
CA ARG A 148 -14.65 -11.04 9.36
C ARG A 148 -13.92 -12.18 10.01
N ILE A 149 -12.75 -12.50 9.48
CA ILE A 149 -11.86 -13.52 10.04
C ILE A 149 -10.83 -12.88 10.97
N GLU A 150 -10.49 -13.55 12.07
CA GLU A 150 -9.53 -13.05 13.06
C GLU A 150 -8.13 -12.80 12.50
N GLN A 151 -7.78 -13.54 11.45
CA GLN A 151 -6.48 -13.44 10.80
C GLN A 151 -6.34 -12.22 9.90
N LEU A 152 -7.44 -11.55 9.56
CA LEU A 152 -7.41 -10.35 8.72
C LEU A 152 -7.20 -9.11 9.61
N GLU A 153 -6.08 -8.45 9.40
CA GLU A 153 -5.72 -7.23 10.10
C GLU A 153 -5.70 -6.03 9.15
N LEU A 154 -6.07 -4.88 9.71
CA LEU A 154 -5.96 -3.58 9.04
C LEU A 154 -4.97 -2.70 9.80
N TRP A 155 -3.98 -2.21 9.10
CA TRP A 155 -2.97 -1.31 9.62
C TRP A 155 -3.07 0.05 8.97
N LYS A 156 -2.83 1.09 9.74
CA LYS A 156 -2.81 2.48 9.29
C LYS A 156 -1.44 3.06 9.55
N VAL A 157 -0.82 3.59 8.51
CA VAL A 157 0.44 4.33 8.57
C VAL A 157 0.14 5.76 8.16
N THR A 158 0.38 6.70 9.05
CA THR A 158 0.24 8.13 8.76
C THR A 158 1.61 8.74 8.54
N ALA A 159 1.81 9.34 7.38
CA ALA A 159 3.02 10.07 7.00
C ALA A 159 2.73 11.58 7.05
N VAL A 160 3.50 12.32 7.82
CA VAL A 160 3.38 13.77 7.95
C VAL A 160 4.70 14.40 7.55
N PRO A 161 4.75 15.24 6.48
CA PRO A 161 5.92 16.04 6.17
C PRO A 161 6.32 16.94 7.34
N VAL A 162 7.62 17.05 7.62
CA VAL A 162 8.19 17.86 8.72
C VAL A 162 8.54 19.24 8.25
#